data_fbe09813c7d07aa5b8f888e46efa7347
#
_entry.id   fbe09813c7d07aa5b8f888e46efa7347
#
_cell.length_a   1.000
_cell.length_b   1.000
_cell.length_c   1.000
_cell.angle_alpha   90.00
_cell.angle_beta   90.00
_cell.angle_gamma   90.00
#
_symmetry.space_group_name_H-M   'P 1'
#
loop_
_entity.id
_entity.type
_entity.pdbx_description
1 polymer ?
#
loop_
_entity_poly.entity_id
_entity_poly.type
_entity_poly.pdbx_seq_one_letter_code
_entity_poly.pdbx_strand_id
1 'polypeptide(L)'
;MPDTGPARAHLIAGGFPPGSAAGHDHDYARLRLLGLLAEQQVPASVAGDFADLEKWLPVSRLLITYVAGPYPDAGQTQALRQWLEAGGHWLGLHGTSGGRAERVEGFRQRRTVKTEHHALLGGYFLTHPPIRHIRVDVRDTDHPLTHGLGSVFEVDDEPYFVELQDPGSTRILLTAEYGPDAVSPSIGTLYPSDTSLLSDGRTHVLGYTRDVGRGGVTYIALGHCHSPAVRAGRQDDGTAAVFHGAWESPAFTRLLRNAIDWGVRSAS
;
A
#
# COMPACT_ATOMS: atom_id res chain seq x y z
N MET A 1 -8.53 -29.43 11.67
CA MET A 1 -8.12 -30.05 10.40
C MET A 1 -7.38 -28.98 9.63
N PRO A 2 -6.16 -29.19 9.11
CA PRO A 2 -5.59 -28.24 8.19
C PRO A 2 -6.52 -28.17 6.97
N ASP A 3 -6.91 -26.95 6.61
CA ASP A 3 -7.67 -26.70 5.40
C ASP A 3 -6.79 -27.09 4.20
N THR A 4 -7.13 -28.20 3.55
CA THR A 4 -6.41 -28.69 2.36
C THR A 4 -6.89 -28.04 1.08
N GLY A 5 -7.74 -27.03 1.19
CA GLY A 5 -8.22 -26.23 0.07
C GLY A 5 -7.11 -25.35 -0.53
N PRO A 6 -7.27 -24.87 -1.79
CA PRO A 6 -6.35 -23.95 -2.39
C PRO A 6 -6.29 -22.64 -1.55
N ALA A 7 -5.08 -22.10 -1.39
CA ALA A 7 -4.90 -20.83 -0.71
C ALA A 7 -5.75 -19.74 -1.38
N ARG A 8 -6.47 -18.96 -0.58
CA ARG A 8 -7.37 -17.89 -1.05
C ARG A 8 -6.83 -16.53 -0.70
N ALA A 9 -7.20 -15.53 -1.51
CA ALA A 9 -7.00 -14.14 -1.21
C ALA A 9 -8.34 -13.45 -0.88
N HIS A 10 -8.26 -12.38 -0.09
CA HIS A 10 -9.31 -11.37 0.02
C HIS A 10 -8.77 -10.05 -0.50
N LEU A 11 -9.44 -9.46 -1.49
CA LEU A 11 -9.04 -8.19 -2.11
C LEU A 11 -10.01 -7.09 -1.67
N ILE A 12 -9.49 -6.06 -1.01
CA ILE A 12 -10.23 -4.84 -0.69
C ILE A 12 -9.66 -3.69 -1.53
N ALA A 13 -10.47 -3.15 -2.44
CA ALA A 13 -10.11 -1.99 -3.22
C ALA A 13 -11.27 -0.99 -3.22
N GLY A 14 -11.06 0.19 -2.63
CA GLY A 14 -12.12 1.17 -2.51
C GLY A 14 -11.72 2.47 -1.85
N GLY A 15 -12.59 3.48 -1.94
CA GLY A 15 -12.41 4.81 -1.39
C GLY A 15 -13.55 5.25 -0.47
N PHE A 16 -13.32 6.31 0.27
CA PHE A 16 -14.29 6.88 1.20
C PHE A 16 -14.73 8.30 0.77
N PRO A 17 -16.02 8.64 0.89
CA PRO A 17 -17.15 7.77 1.27
C PRO A 17 -17.36 6.64 0.25
N PRO A 18 -18.14 5.60 0.56
CA PRO A 18 -18.38 4.49 -0.36
C PRO A 18 -18.76 4.97 -1.76
N GLY A 19 -18.10 4.45 -2.78
CA GLY A 19 -18.23 4.91 -4.15
C GLY A 19 -17.41 6.16 -4.51
N SER A 20 -16.70 6.77 -3.55
CA SER A 20 -15.75 7.85 -3.82
C SER A 20 -14.44 7.28 -4.34
N ALA A 21 -13.88 7.93 -5.33
CA ALA A 21 -12.57 7.57 -5.86
C ALA A 21 -11.41 8.11 -5.02
N ALA A 22 -11.63 9.17 -4.22
CA ALA A 22 -10.60 9.86 -3.44
C ALA A 22 -9.31 10.16 -4.25
N GLY A 23 -9.45 10.37 -5.56
CA GLY A 23 -8.34 10.63 -6.47
C GLY A 23 -7.67 9.38 -7.07
N HIS A 24 -8.15 8.18 -6.75
CA HIS A 24 -7.57 6.91 -7.22
C HIS A 24 -8.57 6.12 -8.05
N ASP A 25 -8.11 5.43 -9.09
CA ASP A 25 -8.93 4.51 -9.87
C ASP A 25 -8.91 3.10 -9.24
N HIS A 26 -9.73 2.91 -8.21
CA HIS A 26 -9.85 1.65 -7.49
C HIS A 26 -10.34 0.50 -8.38
N ASP A 27 -11.13 0.80 -9.40
CA ASP A 27 -11.65 -0.23 -10.31
C ASP A 27 -10.55 -0.73 -11.24
N TYR A 28 -9.71 0.15 -11.75
CA TYR A 28 -8.53 -0.24 -12.52
C TYR A 28 -7.57 -1.08 -11.67
N ALA A 29 -7.20 -0.62 -10.47
CA ALA A 29 -6.33 -1.36 -9.57
C ALA A 29 -6.92 -2.74 -9.22
N ARG A 30 -8.22 -2.82 -8.94
CA ARG A 30 -8.95 -4.07 -8.68
C ARG A 30 -8.86 -5.03 -9.86
N LEU A 31 -9.08 -4.53 -11.08
CA LEU A 31 -9.00 -5.33 -12.30
C LEU A 31 -7.59 -5.92 -12.49
N ARG A 32 -6.55 -5.10 -12.28
CA ARG A 32 -5.15 -5.54 -12.40
C ARG A 32 -4.81 -6.62 -11.37
N LEU A 33 -5.19 -6.42 -10.11
CA LEU A 33 -4.94 -7.37 -9.03
C LEU A 33 -5.69 -8.68 -9.23
N LEU A 34 -6.94 -8.64 -9.66
CA LEU A 34 -7.72 -9.85 -9.99
C LEU A 34 -7.11 -10.61 -11.17
N GLY A 35 -6.60 -9.91 -12.18
CA GLY A 35 -5.86 -10.52 -13.28
C GLY A 35 -4.64 -11.30 -12.79
N LEU A 36 -3.82 -10.70 -11.91
CA LEU A 36 -2.64 -11.35 -11.34
C LEU A 36 -3.01 -12.55 -10.45
N LEU A 37 -4.06 -12.44 -9.66
CA LEU A 37 -4.57 -13.57 -8.86
C LEU A 37 -5.04 -14.73 -9.74
N ALA A 38 -5.78 -14.43 -10.82
CA ALA A 38 -6.24 -15.43 -11.77
C ALA A 38 -5.08 -16.12 -12.51
N GLU A 39 -4.07 -15.38 -12.95
CA GLU A 39 -2.84 -15.91 -13.57
C GLU A 39 -2.13 -16.90 -12.65
N GLN A 40 -2.12 -16.65 -11.33
CA GLN A 40 -1.50 -17.52 -10.33
C GLN A 40 -2.45 -18.57 -9.75
N GLN A 41 -3.67 -18.66 -10.30
CA GLN A 41 -4.70 -19.62 -9.87
C GLN A 41 -5.08 -19.47 -8.38
N VAL A 42 -5.03 -18.26 -7.85
CA VAL A 42 -5.41 -17.92 -6.48
C VAL A 42 -6.88 -17.45 -6.46
N PRO A 43 -7.81 -18.24 -5.90
CA PRO A 43 -9.20 -17.82 -5.75
C PRO A 43 -9.29 -16.59 -4.86
N ALA A 44 -10.17 -15.65 -5.20
CA ALA A 44 -10.32 -14.41 -4.44
C ALA A 44 -11.77 -14.07 -4.13
N SER A 45 -11.99 -13.47 -2.97
CA SER A 45 -13.18 -12.67 -2.66
C SER A 45 -12.83 -11.18 -2.79
N VAL A 46 -13.83 -10.35 -3.07
CA VAL A 46 -13.63 -8.91 -3.35
C VAL A 46 -14.59 -8.08 -2.51
N ALA A 47 -14.08 -6.99 -1.94
CA ALA A 47 -14.86 -5.99 -1.23
C ALA A 47 -14.42 -4.57 -1.61
N GLY A 48 -15.27 -3.57 -1.32
CA GLY A 48 -14.95 -2.15 -1.45
C GLY A 48 -14.43 -1.51 -0.17
N ASP A 49 -14.58 -2.20 0.96
CA ASP A 49 -14.19 -1.74 2.30
C ASP A 49 -13.94 -2.93 3.25
N PHE A 50 -13.72 -2.64 4.52
CA PHE A 50 -13.43 -3.64 5.56
C PHE A 50 -14.67 -4.23 6.24
N ALA A 51 -15.89 -3.95 5.78
CA ALA A 51 -17.10 -4.39 6.47
C ALA A 51 -17.23 -5.93 6.58
N ASP A 52 -16.79 -6.65 5.54
CA ASP A 52 -16.85 -8.12 5.48
C ASP A 52 -15.55 -8.82 5.93
N LEU A 53 -14.63 -8.09 6.56
CA LEU A 53 -13.30 -8.59 6.89
C LEU A 53 -13.34 -9.88 7.72
N GLU A 54 -14.11 -9.89 8.80
CA GLU A 54 -14.20 -11.03 9.72
C GLU A 54 -14.77 -12.29 9.05
N LYS A 55 -15.58 -12.13 8.01
CA LYS A 55 -16.13 -13.23 7.21
C LYS A 55 -15.07 -13.90 6.36
N TRP A 56 -14.15 -13.09 5.78
CA TRP A 56 -13.22 -13.58 4.76
C TRP A 56 -11.83 -13.92 5.29
N LEU A 57 -11.37 -13.27 6.36
CA LEU A 57 -10.05 -13.57 6.93
C LEU A 57 -9.86 -15.03 7.33
N PRO A 58 -10.84 -15.71 7.98
CA PRO A 58 -10.64 -17.10 8.42
C PRO A 58 -10.41 -18.09 7.28
N VAL A 59 -10.86 -17.78 6.07
CA VAL A 59 -10.72 -18.63 4.88
C VAL A 59 -9.69 -18.12 3.88
N SER A 60 -8.96 -17.06 4.23
CA SER A 60 -7.97 -16.42 3.36
C SER A 60 -6.56 -16.55 3.94
N ARG A 61 -5.58 -16.75 3.07
CA ARG A 61 -4.15 -16.70 3.41
C ARG A 61 -3.56 -15.32 3.15
N LEU A 62 -4.06 -14.62 2.17
CA LEU A 62 -3.58 -13.34 1.71
C LEU A 62 -4.72 -12.32 1.75
N LEU A 63 -4.48 -11.19 2.40
CA LEU A 63 -5.27 -9.97 2.25
C LEU A 63 -4.51 -9.00 1.36
N ILE A 64 -5.16 -8.46 0.34
CA ILE A 64 -4.62 -7.38 -0.47
C ILE A 64 -5.50 -6.15 -0.27
N THR A 65 -4.89 -5.00 0.02
CA THR A 65 -5.62 -3.75 0.18
C THR A 65 -5.05 -2.65 -0.73
N TYR A 66 -5.94 -2.00 -1.46
CA TYR A 66 -5.71 -0.77 -2.22
C TYR A 66 -6.84 0.21 -1.90
N VAL A 67 -6.69 0.97 -0.85
CA VAL A 67 -7.79 1.74 -0.27
C VAL A 67 -7.41 3.20 0.00
N ALA A 68 -8.39 4.07 -0.09
CA ALA A 68 -8.30 5.47 0.33
C ALA A 68 -9.34 5.79 1.43
N GLY A 69 -9.65 4.81 2.27
CA GLY A 69 -10.67 4.82 3.33
C GLY A 69 -12.00 4.16 2.88
N PRO A 70 -12.90 3.87 3.82
CA PRO A 70 -12.61 3.91 5.26
C PRO A 70 -11.51 2.92 5.63
N TYR A 71 -10.71 3.29 6.62
CA TYR A 71 -9.68 2.42 7.17
C TYR A 71 -10.29 1.52 8.26
N PRO A 72 -9.65 0.38 8.60
CA PRO A 72 -10.18 -0.52 9.60
C PRO A 72 -10.36 0.19 10.94
N ASP A 73 -11.49 -0.05 11.59
CA ASP A 73 -11.73 0.38 12.96
C ASP A 73 -10.92 -0.46 13.97
N ALA A 74 -11.12 -0.20 15.26
CA ALA A 74 -10.37 -0.91 16.30
C ALA A 74 -10.68 -2.42 16.34
N GLY A 75 -11.94 -2.81 16.13
CA GLY A 75 -12.37 -4.22 16.09
C GLY A 75 -11.77 -4.94 14.87
N GLN A 76 -11.91 -4.34 13.70
CA GLN A 76 -11.34 -4.84 12.45
C GLN A 76 -9.82 -4.93 12.51
N THR A 77 -9.14 -3.93 13.11
CA THR A 77 -7.70 -3.95 13.31
C THR A 77 -7.27 -5.08 14.24
N GLN A 78 -8.04 -5.34 15.29
CA GLN A 78 -7.77 -6.47 16.19
C GLN A 78 -7.98 -7.82 15.50
N ALA A 79 -9.01 -7.96 14.69
CA ALA A 79 -9.23 -9.18 13.88
C ALA A 79 -8.08 -9.41 12.87
N LEU A 80 -7.60 -8.34 12.22
CA LEU A 80 -6.41 -8.38 11.34
C LEU A 80 -5.18 -8.84 12.11
N ARG A 81 -4.92 -8.30 13.29
CA ARG A 81 -3.79 -8.68 14.14
C ARG A 81 -3.82 -10.17 14.47
N GLN A 82 -4.95 -10.68 14.97
CA GLN A 82 -5.11 -12.09 15.31
C GLN A 82 -4.90 -13.01 14.10
N TRP A 83 -5.42 -12.60 12.94
CA TRP A 83 -5.26 -13.35 11.70
C TRP A 83 -3.80 -13.37 11.22
N LEU A 84 -3.09 -12.25 11.29
CA LEU A 84 -1.66 -12.18 10.99
C LEU A 84 -0.85 -13.05 11.95
N GLU A 85 -1.09 -12.92 13.26
CA GLU A 85 -0.43 -13.74 14.29
C GLU A 85 -0.65 -15.25 14.07
N ALA A 86 -1.80 -15.62 13.49
CA ALA A 86 -2.12 -16.99 13.12
C ALA A 86 -1.48 -17.46 11.80
N GLY A 87 -0.78 -16.58 11.06
CA GLY A 87 -0.05 -16.92 9.85
C GLY A 87 -0.64 -16.35 8.55
N GLY A 88 -1.58 -15.42 8.62
CA GLY A 88 -2.06 -14.67 7.46
C GLY A 88 -1.03 -13.68 6.94
N HIS A 89 -1.13 -13.27 5.67
CA HIS A 89 -0.26 -12.27 5.06
C HIS A 89 -1.07 -11.10 4.51
N TRP A 90 -0.63 -9.89 4.83
CA TRP A 90 -1.26 -8.65 4.36
C TRP A 90 -0.34 -7.90 3.38
N LEU A 91 -0.79 -7.74 2.14
CA LEU A 91 -0.19 -6.87 1.14
C LEU A 91 -0.97 -5.54 1.10
N GLY A 92 -0.39 -4.51 1.68
CA GLY A 92 -0.89 -3.15 1.60
C GLY A 92 -0.25 -2.38 0.46
N LEU A 93 -1.06 -1.73 -0.37
CA LEU A 93 -0.59 -0.94 -1.50
C LEU A 93 -0.97 0.53 -1.30
N HIS A 94 -0.05 1.42 -1.67
CA HIS A 94 -0.25 2.86 -1.83
C HIS A 94 -1.10 3.48 -0.71
N GLY A 95 -2.36 3.85 -0.98
CA GLY A 95 -3.27 4.50 -0.05
C GLY A 95 -3.57 3.74 1.24
N THR A 96 -3.18 2.46 1.34
CA THR A 96 -3.41 1.63 2.54
C THR A 96 -2.75 2.22 3.81
N SER A 97 -1.65 2.96 3.69
CA SER A 97 -0.99 3.64 4.81
C SER A 97 -1.64 4.95 5.23
N GLY A 98 -2.66 5.39 4.51
CA GLY A 98 -3.44 6.58 4.85
C GLY A 98 -4.26 6.40 6.14
N GLY A 99 -4.96 7.45 6.54
CA GLY A 99 -5.74 7.43 7.75
C GLY A 99 -6.79 8.54 7.78
N ARG A 100 -7.57 8.56 8.86
CA ARG A 100 -8.51 9.64 9.10
C ARG A 100 -7.77 10.96 9.21
N ALA A 101 -8.22 11.97 8.44
CA ALA A 101 -7.64 13.30 8.47
C ALA A 101 -8.53 14.27 9.25
N GLU A 102 -7.95 15.02 10.18
CA GLU A 102 -8.60 16.05 10.98
C GLU A 102 -8.23 17.44 10.49
N ARG A 103 -9.15 18.37 10.61
CA ARG A 103 -8.86 19.80 10.39
C ARG A 103 -7.93 20.32 11.47
N VAL A 104 -6.95 21.12 11.06
CA VAL A 104 -6.10 21.86 11.98
C VAL A 104 -6.48 23.33 11.84
N GLU A 105 -6.84 23.97 12.97
CA GLU A 105 -7.23 25.38 12.98
C GLU A 105 -6.10 26.29 12.47
N GLY A 106 -6.44 27.22 11.60
CA GLY A 106 -5.46 28.14 10.99
C GLY A 106 -4.71 27.57 9.78
N PHE A 107 -4.94 26.32 9.39
CA PHE A 107 -4.26 25.70 8.26
C PHE A 107 -5.24 25.18 7.19
N ARG A 108 -4.80 25.20 5.93
CA ARG A 108 -5.55 24.56 4.82
C ARG A 108 -5.38 23.04 4.82
N GLN A 109 -4.18 22.58 5.20
CA GLN A 109 -3.84 21.16 5.27
C GLN A 109 -4.59 20.50 6.44
N ARG A 110 -4.78 19.20 6.31
CA ARG A 110 -5.30 18.35 7.38
C ARG A 110 -4.15 17.61 8.05
N ARG A 111 -4.38 17.12 9.24
CA ARG A 111 -3.46 16.21 9.93
C ARG A 111 -4.06 14.81 9.93
N THR A 112 -3.32 13.85 9.45
CA THR A 112 -3.69 12.43 9.58
C THR A 112 -3.50 11.99 11.03
N VAL A 113 -4.42 11.19 11.54
CA VAL A 113 -4.39 10.67 12.91
C VAL A 113 -3.79 9.27 12.90
N LYS A 114 -2.72 9.05 13.67
CA LYS A 114 -2.16 7.71 13.88
C LYS A 114 -3.15 6.84 14.67
N THR A 115 -3.30 5.61 14.22
CA THR A 115 -4.20 4.62 14.83
C THR A 115 -3.47 3.27 14.92
N GLU A 116 -4.07 2.29 15.62
CA GLU A 116 -3.56 0.91 15.70
C GLU A 116 -3.40 0.27 14.32
N HIS A 117 -4.18 0.69 13.32
CA HIS A 117 -4.03 0.28 11.93
C HIS A 117 -2.60 0.57 11.41
N HIS A 118 -2.07 1.76 11.65
CA HIS A 118 -0.72 2.14 11.20
C HIS A 118 0.36 1.35 11.95
N ALA A 119 0.18 1.12 13.25
CA ALA A 119 1.09 0.31 14.05
C ALA A 119 1.13 -1.14 13.54
N LEU A 120 -0.01 -1.68 13.13
CA LEU A 120 -0.12 -3.03 12.58
C LEU A 120 0.47 -3.10 11.17
N LEU A 121 0.13 -2.17 10.29
CA LEU A 121 0.69 -2.06 8.93
C LEU A 121 2.21 -1.84 8.98
N GLY A 122 2.70 -1.09 9.95
CA GLY A 122 4.11 -0.73 10.12
C GLY A 122 4.49 0.60 9.45
N GLY A 123 3.55 1.30 8.85
CA GLY A 123 3.77 2.56 8.16
C GLY A 123 2.62 3.55 8.35
N TYR A 124 2.99 4.81 8.49
CA TYR A 124 2.07 5.92 8.63
C TYR A 124 2.33 6.97 7.55
N PHE A 125 1.32 7.24 6.74
CA PHE A 125 1.41 8.21 5.65
C PHE A 125 1.64 9.63 6.17
N LEU A 126 2.67 10.27 5.67
CA LEU A 126 2.94 11.70 5.92
C LEU A 126 2.47 12.53 4.73
N THR A 127 2.99 12.24 3.55
CA THR A 127 2.79 13.04 2.35
C THR A 127 3.20 12.25 1.10
N HIS A 128 3.11 12.88 -0.06
CA HIS A 128 3.61 12.37 -1.35
C HIS A 128 4.17 13.51 -2.21
N PRO A 129 5.13 13.26 -3.09
CA PRO A 129 5.52 14.19 -4.13
C PRO A 129 4.44 14.24 -5.23
N PRO A 130 4.49 15.20 -6.16
CA PRO A 130 3.77 15.11 -7.42
C PRO A 130 4.18 13.87 -8.22
N ILE A 131 3.30 13.43 -9.14
CA ILE A 131 3.64 12.39 -10.12
C ILE A 131 4.95 12.76 -10.83
N ARG A 132 5.89 11.84 -10.87
CA ARG A 132 7.19 12.02 -11.52
C ARG A 132 7.86 10.69 -11.85
N HIS A 133 8.89 10.77 -12.69
CA HIS A 133 9.78 9.65 -12.93
C HIS A 133 10.64 9.35 -11.71
N ILE A 134 10.71 8.08 -11.33
CA ILE A 134 11.34 7.61 -10.09
C ILE A 134 12.31 6.48 -10.42
N ARG A 135 13.52 6.62 -9.93
CA ARG A 135 14.46 5.52 -9.80
C ARG A 135 14.22 4.82 -8.45
N VAL A 136 13.87 3.56 -8.50
CA VAL A 136 13.63 2.72 -7.31
C VAL A 136 14.84 1.81 -7.11
N ASP A 137 15.50 1.94 -5.96
CA ASP A 137 16.59 1.07 -5.56
C ASP A 137 16.06 -0.15 -4.79
N VAL A 138 16.45 -1.35 -5.23
CA VAL A 138 16.12 -2.62 -4.58
C VAL A 138 17.21 -2.92 -3.56
N ARG A 139 16.87 -2.79 -2.27
CA ARG A 139 17.82 -2.90 -1.14
C ARG A 139 18.20 -4.34 -0.82
N ASP A 140 17.35 -5.28 -1.19
CA ASP A 140 17.54 -6.70 -0.91
C ASP A 140 17.05 -7.49 -2.13
N THR A 141 17.99 -7.86 -3.01
CA THR A 141 17.71 -8.58 -4.26
C THR A 141 17.46 -10.08 -4.04
N ASP A 142 17.84 -10.62 -2.88
CA ASP A 142 17.71 -12.04 -2.57
C ASP A 142 16.38 -12.37 -1.89
N HIS A 143 15.64 -11.34 -1.47
CA HIS A 143 14.33 -11.55 -0.86
C HIS A 143 13.32 -12.08 -1.88
N PRO A 144 12.43 -13.05 -1.52
CA PRO A 144 11.43 -13.57 -2.45
C PRO A 144 10.55 -12.51 -3.11
N LEU A 145 10.20 -11.45 -2.40
CA LEU A 145 9.40 -10.34 -2.91
C LEU A 145 10.08 -9.55 -4.04
N THR A 146 11.40 -9.44 -4.00
CA THR A 146 12.19 -8.65 -4.95
C THR A 146 12.89 -9.50 -6.00
N HIS A 147 12.68 -10.81 -5.96
CA HIS A 147 13.32 -11.74 -6.90
C HIS A 147 13.06 -11.37 -8.36
N GLY A 148 14.14 -11.25 -9.13
CA GLY A 148 14.08 -10.94 -10.56
C GLY A 148 13.81 -9.48 -10.91
N LEU A 149 13.87 -8.54 -9.94
CA LEU A 149 13.76 -7.09 -10.20
C LEU A 149 15.09 -6.45 -10.61
N GLY A 150 16.23 -7.10 -10.34
CA GLY A 150 17.54 -6.47 -10.39
C GLY A 150 17.76 -5.52 -9.20
N SER A 151 18.84 -4.74 -9.24
CA SER A 151 19.18 -3.80 -8.16
C SER A 151 18.44 -2.46 -8.27
N VAL A 152 17.85 -2.17 -9.43
CA VAL A 152 17.19 -0.90 -9.76
C VAL A 152 16.10 -1.14 -10.80
N PHE A 153 15.01 -0.38 -10.70
CA PHE A 153 14.04 -0.20 -11.79
C PHE A 153 13.51 1.23 -11.79
N GLU A 154 12.86 1.62 -12.88
CA GLU A 154 12.31 2.97 -13.05
C GLU A 154 10.80 2.89 -13.30
N VAL A 155 10.06 3.84 -12.74
CA VAL A 155 8.61 3.98 -12.91
C VAL A 155 8.20 5.45 -12.87
N ASP A 156 7.08 5.78 -13.48
CA ASP A 156 6.38 7.03 -13.20
C ASP A 156 5.33 6.77 -12.12
N ASP A 157 5.36 7.52 -11.01
CA ASP A 157 4.39 7.32 -9.91
C ASP A 157 4.31 8.56 -9.00
N GLU A 158 3.36 8.52 -8.09
CA GLU A 158 3.18 9.39 -6.94
C GLU A 158 3.32 8.55 -5.66
N PRO A 159 4.55 8.18 -5.24
CA PRO A 159 4.75 7.27 -4.12
C PRO A 159 4.37 7.94 -2.80
N TYR A 160 3.79 7.18 -1.88
CA TYR A 160 3.53 7.67 -0.54
C TYR A 160 4.79 7.63 0.33
N PHE A 161 5.11 8.77 0.96
CA PHE A 161 6.16 8.85 1.96
C PHE A 161 5.58 8.48 3.32
N VAL A 162 6.18 7.48 3.95
CA VAL A 162 5.68 6.89 5.18
C VAL A 162 6.72 6.94 6.29
N GLU A 163 6.25 7.28 7.49
CA GLU A 163 7.02 7.06 8.71
C GLU A 163 6.89 5.59 9.09
N LEU A 164 8.02 4.90 9.26
CA LEU A 164 8.02 3.55 9.79
C LEU A 164 7.66 3.57 11.28
N GLN A 165 6.70 2.72 11.68
CA GLN A 165 6.24 2.67 13.07
C GLN A 165 7.18 1.84 13.97
N ASP A 166 7.91 0.90 13.39
CA ASP A 166 8.91 0.08 14.06
C ASP A 166 10.06 -0.24 13.10
N PRO A 167 11.01 0.69 12.92
CA PRO A 167 12.13 0.50 11.99
C PRO A 167 13.00 -0.72 12.34
N GLY A 168 13.08 -1.08 13.62
CA GLY A 168 13.93 -2.19 14.10
C GLY A 168 13.42 -3.57 13.68
N SER A 169 12.12 -3.73 13.50
CA SER A 169 11.48 -4.98 13.06
C SER A 169 11.06 -4.95 11.58
N THR A 170 11.43 -3.90 10.83
CA THR A 170 11.04 -3.71 9.44
C THR A 170 12.19 -3.98 8.50
N ARG A 171 12.01 -4.92 7.57
CA ARG A 171 12.97 -5.21 6.49
C ARG A 171 12.63 -4.34 5.28
N ILE A 172 13.46 -3.33 5.04
CA ILE A 172 13.30 -2.41 3.90
C ILE A 172 13.72 -3.14 2.62
N LEU A 173 12.84 -3.12 1.62
CA LEU A 173 13.05 -3.79 0.33
C LEU A 173 13.26 -2.79 -0.81
N LEU A 174 12.53 -1.69 -0.82
CA LEU A 174 12.54 -0.68 -1.88
C LEU A 174 12.74 0.70 -1.28
N THR A 175 13.59 1.50 -1.93
CA THR A 175 13.82 2.89 -1.55
C THR A 175 13.94 3.79 -2.78
N ALA A 176 13.79 5.09 -2.58
CA ALA A 176 14.18 6.07 -3.57
C ALA A 176 14.78 7.31 -2.91
N GLU A 177 15.75 7.93 -3.56
CA GLU A 177 16.36 9.16 -3.10
C GLU A 177 15.61 10.36 -3.69
N TYR A 178 14.95 11.13 -2.83
CA TYR A 178 14.24 12.35 -3.21
C TYR A 178 14.85 13.60 -2.59
N GLY A 179 15.55 13.46 -1.47
CA GLY A 179 15.99 14.57 -0.64
C GLY A 179 14.88 15.19 0.21
N PRO A 180 15.23 16.15 1.09
CA PRO A 180 14.31 16.71 2.07
C PRO A 180 13.24 17.65 1.47
N ASP A 181 13.46 18.17 0.26
CA ASP A 181 12.60 19.18 -0.38
C ASP A 181 11.67 18.58 -1.45
N ALA A 182 11.49 17.26 -1.45
CA ALA A 182 10.75 16.59 -2.51
C ALA A 182 9.25 16.90 -2.51
N VAL A 183 8.72 17.43 -1.42
CA VAL A 183 7.29 17.59 -1.22
C VAL A 183 6.83 19.01 -1.49
N SER A 184 5.78 19.15 -2.32
CA SER A 184 5.12 20.45 -2.47
C SER A 184 4.36 20.81 -1.18
N PRO A 185 4.53 22.05 -0.65
CA PRO A 185 3.77 22.50 0.52
C PRO A 185 2.25 22.52 0.31
N SER A 186 1.78 22.46 -0.92
CA SER A 186 0.35 22.40 -1.27
C SER A 186 -0.24 20.98 -1.25
N ILE A 187 0.61 19.96 -1.16
CA ILE A 187 0.22 18.55 -1.20
C ILE A 187 0.53 17.93 0.15
N GLY A 188 -0.43 17.17 0.67
CA GLY A 188 -0.21 16.36 1.85
C GLY A 188 -0.88 16.86 3.12
N THR A 189 -0.47 16.30 4.21
CA THR A 189 -0.94 16.58 5.56
C THR A 189 0.10 17.30 6.38
N LEU A 190 -0.36 18.07 7.38
CA LEU A 190 0.54 18.69 8.35
C LEU A 190 1.19 17.61 9.24
N TYR A 191 2.50 17.69 9.36
CA TYR A 191 3.30 16.92 10.32
C TYR A 191 4.42 17.80 10.90
N PRO A 192 4.86 17.57 12.15
CA PRO A 192 5.85 18.45 12.81
C PRO A 192 7.23 18.40 12.15
N SER A 193 7.62 17.24 11.60
CA SER A 193 8.89 17.01 10.92
C SER A 193 8.73 15.89 9.92
N ASP A 194 9.59 15.83 8.90
CA ASP A 194 9.63 14.72 7.96
C ASP A 194 10.34 13.52 8.59
N THR A 195 9.55 12.63 9.14
CA THR A 195 10.00 11.36 9.74
C THR A 195 9.98 10.19 8.74
N SER A 196 9.70 10.46 7.46
CA SER A 196 9.75 9.45 6.39
C SER A 196 11.15 9.24 5.82
N LEU A 197 12.10 10.14 6.14
CA LEU A 197 13.49 10.06 5.71
C LEU A 197 14.26 9.02 6.53
N LEU A 198 15.09 8.24 5.85
CA LEU A 198 16.10 7.41 6.51
C LEU A 198 17.20 8.29 7.15
N SER A 199 18.11 7.67 7.87
CA SER A 199 19.16 8.36 8.61
C SER A 199 20.13 9.18 7.75
N ASP A 200 20.15 8.95 6.43
CA ASP A 200 20.92 9.74 5.47
C ASP A 200 20.27 11.11 5.16
N GLY A 201 19.04 11.34 5.61
CA GLY A 201 18.28 12.58 5.41
C GLY A 201 17.84 12.81 3.95
N ARG A 202 17.89 11.80 3.09
CA ARG A 202 17.61 11.92 1.64
C ARG A 202 16.74 10.82 1.09
N THR A 203 16.80 9.63 1.66
CA THR A 203 16.16 8.42 1.14
C THR A 203 14.83 8.15 1.83
N HIS A 204 13.82 7.83 1.03
CA HIS A 204 12.50 7.41 1.49
C HIS A 204 12.28 5.92 1.26
N VAL A 205 11.53 5.29 2.16
CA VAL A 205 11.12 3.89 2.03
C VAL A 205 9.91 3.80 1.09
N LEU A 206 10.03 2.98 0.04
CA LEU A 206 8.96 2.71 -0.91
C LEU A 206 8.38 1.30 -0.81
N GLY A 207 9.01 0.42 -0.07
CA GLY A 207 8.50 -0.93 0.17
C GLY A 207 9.25 -1.62 1.28
N TYR A 208 8.51 -2.36 2.09
CA TYR A 208 9.06 -3.13 3.20
C TYR A 208 8.22 -4.36 3.49
N THR A 209 8.79 -5.26 4.29
CA THR A 209 8.06 -6.34 4.94
C THR A 209 8.42 -6.41 6.42
N ARG A 210 7.51 -6.97 7.22
CA ARG A 210 7.71 -7.22 8.65
C ARG A 210 6.91 -8.43 9.09
N ASP A 211 7.42 -9.13 10.07
CA ASP A 211 6.73 -10.25 10.67
C ASP A 211 5.72 -9.77 11.72
N VAL A 212 4.57 -10.46 11.79
CA VAL A 212 3.55 -10.29 12.82
C VAL A 212 3.11 -11.68 13.28
N GLY A 213 3.65 -12.15 14.39
CA GLY A 213 3.45 -13.52 14.84
C GLY A 213 4.02 -14.53 13.83
N ARG A 214 3.16 -15.42 13.30
CA ARG A 214 3.54 -16.40 12.27
C ARG A 214 3.30 -15.92 10.84
N GLY A 215 2.65 -14.79 10.67
CA GLY A 215 2.37 -14.16 9.38
C GLY A 215 3.18 -12.90 9.19
N GLY A 216 2.76 -12.06 8.26
CA GLY A 216 3.52 -10.85 7.98
C GLY A 216 2.75 -9.82 7.18
N VAL A 217 3.33 -8.64 7.13
CA VAL A 217 2.85 -7.50 6.35
C VAL A 217 3.89 -7.15 5.30
N THR A 218 3.45 -6.94 4.09
CA THR A 218 4.20 -6.27 3.03
C THR A 218 3.48 -4.97 2.68
N TYR A 219 4.21 -3.87 2.62
CA TYR A 219 3.68 -2.61 2.14
C TYR A 219 4.49 -2.10 0.96
N ILE A 220 3.80 -1.58 -0.06
CA ILE A 220 4.40 -0.97 -1.25
C ILE A 220 3.74 0.39 -1.47
N ALA A 221 4.54 1.44 -1.42
CA ALA A 221 4.11 2.84 -1.52
C ALA A 221 3.72 3.27 -2.94
N LEU A 222 4.14 2.50 -3.95
CA LEU A 222 3.83 2.70 -5.36
C LEU A 222 2.40 2.27 -5.69
N GLY A 223 1.93 2.70 -6.86
CA GLY A 223 0.68 2.23 -7.45
C GLY A 223 -0.39 3.30 -7.55
N HIS A 224 -0.02 4.59 -7.59
CA HIS A 224 -0.99 5.63 -7.93
C HIS A 224 -1.57 5.38 -9.33
N CYS A 225 -2.89 5.49 -9.45
CA CYS A 225 -3.57 5.51 -10.74
C CYS A 225 -4.84 6.34 -10.68
N HIS A 226 -5.17 7.03 -11.78
CA HIS A 226 -6.40 7.79 -11.89
C HIS A 226 -6.92 7.81 -13.32
N SER A 227 -8.23 8.09 -13.46
CA SER A 227 -8.94 8.28 -14.71
C SER A 227 -9.82 9.52 -14.65
N PRO A 228 -10.38 10.01 -15.77
CA PRO A 228 -11.29 11.17 -15.77
C PRO A 228 -12.47 10.99 -14.83
N ALA A 229 -12.98 9.78 -14.66
CA ALA A 229 -14.10 9.50 -13.78
C ALA A 229 -13.80 9.81 -12.30
N VAL A 230 -12.55 9.63 -11.87
CA VAL A 230 -12.12 9.85 -10.48
C VAL A 230 -11.54 11.24 -10.24
N ARG A 231 -11.22 11.97 -11.30
CA ARG A 231 -10.73 13.36 -11.25
C ARG A 231 -11.76 14.41 -11.64
N ALA A 232 -13.01 14.01 -11.84
CA ALA A 232 -14.07 14.93 -12.23
C ALA A 232 -14.16 16.14 -11.28
N GLY A 233 -14.09 17.35 -11.83
CA GLY A 233 -14.13 18.60 -11.08
C GLY A 233 -12.81 19.08 -10.47
N ARG A 234 -11.68 18.39 -10.66
CA ARG A 234 -10.35 18.93 -10.34
C ARG A 234 -9.89 19.93 -11.39
N GLN A 235 -9.17 20.96 -10.95
CA GLN A 235 -8.52 21.89 -11.89
C GLN A 235 -7.47 21.15 -12.70
N ASP A 236 -7.29 21.57 -13.95
CA ASP A 236 -6.20 21.11 -14.80
C ASP A 236 -4.87 21.50 -14.15
N ASP A 237 -4.14 20.51 -13.67
CA ASP A 237 -2.82 20.66 -13.04
C ASP A 237 -1.70 20.19 -13.98
N GLY A 238 -2.01 20.00 -15.26
CA GLY A 238 -1.07 19.56 -16.30
C GLY A 238 -0.78 18.04 -16.27
N THR A 239 -1.40 17.27 -15.36
CA THR A 239 -1.26 15.81 -15.38
C THR A 239 -2.18 15.17 -16.43
N ALA A 240 -1.77 14.01 -16.97
CA ALA A 240 -2.59 13.28 -17.93
C ALA A 240 -3.97 12.94 -17.36
N ALA A 241 -5.01 13.00 -18.19
CA ALA A 241 -6.36 12.65 -17.77
C ALA A 241 -6.48 11.19 -17.31
N VAL A 242 -5.69 10.31 -17.92
CA VAL A 242 -5.53 8.90 -17.53
C VAL A 242 -4.08 8.68 -17.13
N PHE A 243 -3.88 8.14 -15.96
CA PHE A 243 -2.54 7.79 -15.46
C PHE A 243 -2.61 6.44 -14.74
N HIS A 244 -1.79 5.51 -15.19
CA HIS A 244 -1.69 4.19 -14.60
C HIS A 244 -0.34 3.93 -13.92
N GLY A 245 0.64 4.77 -14.17
CA GLY A 245 1.92 4.81 -13.46
C GLY A 245 2.62 3.46 -13.38
N ALA A 246 3.03 3.10 -12.19
CA ALA A 246 3.72 1.84 -11.92
C ALA A 246 2.96 0.60 -12.40
N TRP A 247 1.62 0.63 -12.50
CA TRP A 247 0.83 -0.51 -12.97
C TRP A 247 1.15 -0.96 -14.40
N GLU A 248 1.74 -0.09 -15.22
CA GLU A 248 2.19 -0.40 -16.58
C GLU A 248 3.64 -0.90 -16.61
N SER A 249 4.36 -0.84 -15.48
CA SER A 249 5.73 -1.32 -15.36
C SER A 249 5.81 -2.84 -15.23
N PRO A 250 6.64 -3.52 -16.05
CA PRO A 250 6.91 -4.95 -15.88
C PRO A 250 7.54 -5.27 -14.52
N ALA A 251 8.36 -4.37 -13.97
CA ALA A 251 8.99 -4.53 -12.66
C ALA A 251 7.94 -4.51 -11.53
N PHE A 252 7.01 -3.56 -11.57
CA PHE A 252 5.92 -3.50 -10.59
C PHE A 252 4.99 -4.71 -10.72
N THR A 253 4.65 -5.12 -11.92
CA THR A 253 3.87 -6.35 -12.17
C THR A 253 4.57 -7.57 -11.57
N ARG A 254 5.90 -7.71 -11.74
CA ARG A 254 6.68 -8.79 -11.14
C ARG A 254 6.68 -8.72 -9.62
N LEU A 255 6.86 -7.53 -9.05
CA LEU A 255 6.81 -7.31 -7.60
C LEU A 255 5.47 -7.77 -7.02
N LEU A 256 4.35 -7.41 -7.66
CA LEU A 256 3.01 -7.84 -7.23
C LEU A 256 2.82 -9.35 -7.36
N ARG A 257 3.29 -9.98 -8.45
CA ARG A 257 3.27 -11.44 -8.58
C ARG A 257 4.06 -12.13 -7.48
N ASN A 258 5.26 -11.64 -7.19
CA ASN A 258 6.08 -12.17 -6.11
C ASN A 258 5.39 -12.01 -4.74
N ALA A 259 4.75 -10.86 -4.51
CA ALA A 259 4.04 -10.60 -3.26
C ALA A 259 2.81 -11.52 -3.07
N ILE A 260 2.06 -11.78 -4.14
CA ILE A 260 0.95 -12.73 -4.12
C ILE A 260 1.48 -14.15 -3.83
N ASP A 261 2.49 -14.59 -4.57
CA ASP A 261 3.07 -15.91 -4.42
C ASP A 261 3.65 -16.13 -3.01
N TRP A 262 4.40 -15.17 -2.51
CA TRP A 262 4.97 -15.20 -1.17
C TRP A 262 3.87 -15.23 -0.10
N GLY A 263 2.84 -14.37 -0.22
CA GLY A 263 1.74 -14.28 0.74
C GLY A 263 0.86 -15.53 0.81
N VAL A 264 0.71 -16.29 -0.29
CA VAL A 264 -0.09 -17.52 -0.28
C VAL A 264 0.71 -18.77 0.10
N ARG A 265 2.04 -18.77 -0.10
CA ARG A 265 2.91 -19.92 0.19
C ARG A 265 3.55 -19.89 1.58
N SER A 266 3.76 -18.72 2.16
CA SER A 266 4.49 -18.55 3.42
C SER A 266 3.67 -19.08 4.59
N ALA A 267 3.79 -20.38 4.89
CA ALA A 267 3.53 -21.02 6.15
C ALA A 267 4.09 -22.44 6.12
N SER A 268 5.36 -22.52 6.14
CA SER A 268 6.08 -23.77 6.50
C SER A 268 6.87 -23.52 7.76
#